data_e44ce2fcc6878642d5ec8a43ace1c8ea
#
_entry.id   e44ce2fcc6878642d5ec8a43ace1c8ea
#
_cell.length_a   1.000
_cell.length_b   1.000
_cell.length_c   1.000
_cell.angle_alpha   90.00
_cell.angle_beta   90.00
_cell.angle_gamma   90.00
#
_symmetry.space_group_name_H-M   'P 1'
#
loop_
_entity.id
_entity.type
_entity.pdbx_description
1 polymer ?
#
loop_
_entity_poly.entity_id
_entity_poly.type
_entity_poly.pdbx_seq_one_letter_code
_entity_poly.pdbx_strand_id
1 'polypeptide(L)'
;FDYDKVELANMNRLFYKPHQSGLYKVNAAAQTLKLINPDVDILSYNYNITTVENFDRFTKTLTTGNLNNGPVNLILSCVDNFEARFAINTACNEFNLIWFESGVSENA
;
A
#
# COMPACT_ATOMS: atom_id res chain seq x y z
N PHE A 1 1.02 -0.45 1.59
CA PHE A 1 1.29 -1.89 1.45
C PHE A 1 1.85 -2.18 0.07
N ASP A 2 3.02 -2.76 0.00
CA ASP A 2 3.67 -3.21 -1.22
C ASP A 2 4.77 -4.18 -0.80
N TYR A 3 5.19 -5.09 -1.66
CA TYR A 3 6.28 -6.02 -1.33
C TYR A 3 7.37 -6.08 -2.40
N ASP A 4 7.29 -5.21 -3.40
CA ASP A 4 8.31 -5.11 -4.44
C ASP A 4 9.51 -4.29 -3.98
N LYS A 5 10.65 -4.50 -4.64
CA LYS A 5 11.85 -3.69 -4.46
C LYS A 5 11.95 -2.63 -5.55
N VAL A 6 12.63 -1.54 -5.24
CA VAL A 6 12.97 -0.52 -6.22
C VAL A 6 14.03 -1.08 -7.16
N GLU A 7 13.78 -1.02 -8.46
CA GLU A 7 14.70 -1.47 -9.50
C GLU A 7 15.09 -0.31 -10.40
N LEU A 8 16.13 -0.51 -11.22
CA LEU A 8 16.60 0.52 -12.14
C LEU A 8 15.48 1.02 -13.07
N ALA A 9 14.60 0.14 -13.51
CA ALA A 9 13.46 0.51 -14.35
C ALA A 9 12.50 1.49 -13.65
N ASN A 10 12.40 1.46 -12.32
CA ASN A 10 11.55 2.37 -11.57
C ASN A 10 12.14 3.78 -11.46
N MET A 11 13.43 3.94 -11.68
CA MET A 11 14.12 5.22 -11.50
C MET A 11 13.88 6.20 -12.65
N ASN A 12 13.29 5.73 -13.75
CA ASN A 12 12.82 6.60 -14.82
C ASN A 12 11.61 7.43 -14.38
N ARG A 13 11.01 7.06 -13.25
CA ARG A 13 9.92 7.81 -12.65
C ARG A 13 10.51 8.77 -11.62
N LEU A 14 9.93 9.96 -11.52
CA LEU A 14 10.49 11.03 -10.69
C LEU A 14 10.49 10.74 -9.19
N PHE A 15 9.72 9.74 -8.75
CA PHE A 15 9.50 9.48 -7.33
C PHE A 15 10.65 8.70 -6.68
N TYR A 16 11.16 7.65 -7.34
CA TYR A 16 12.23 6.82 -6.80
C TYR A 16 13.59 7.31 -7.24
N LYS A 17 14.54 7.32 -6.33
CA LYS A 17 15.88 7.87 -6.55
C LYS A 17 16.92 6.74 -6.64
N PRO A 18 18.07 6.97 -7.33
CA PRO A 18 19.10 5.93 -7.50
C PRO A 18 19.59 5.30 -6.20
N HIS A 19 19.74 6.08 -5.13
CA HIS A 19 20.20 5.53 -3.85
C HIS A 19 19.18 4.61 -3.18
N GLN A 20 17.95 4.57 -3.67
CA GLN A 20 16.90 3.71 -3.15
C GLN A 20 16.84 2.34 -3.83
N SER A 21 17.70 2.09 -4.80
CA SER A 21 17.79 0.79 -5.46
C SER A 21 18.07 -0.32 -4.46
N GLY A 22 17.32 -1.41 -4.54
CA GLY A 22 17.42 -2.53 -3.61
C GLY A 22 16.57 -2.40 -2.35
N LEU A 23 16.05 -1.21 -2.05
CA LEU A 23 15.09 -1.06 -0.96
C LEU A 23 13.71 -1.57 -1.40
N TYR A 24 12.89 -1.97 -0.43
CA TYR A 24 11.49 -2.22 -0.72
C TYR A 24 10.78 -0.92 -1.08
N LYS A 25 9.86 -0.99 -2.02
CA LYS A 25 9.15 0.20 -2.49
C LYS A 25 8.43 0.95 -1.38
N VAL A 26 7.82 0.23 -0.43
CA VAL A 26 7.14 0.89 0.69
C VAL A 26 8.11 1.70 1.54
N ASN A 27 9.32 1.20 1.76
CA ASN A 27 10.31 1.89 2.57
C ASN A 27 10.88 3.10 1.82
N ALA A 28 11.17 2.95 0.54
CA ALA A 28 11.62 4.06 -0.30
C ALA A 28 10.56 5.15 -0.40
N ALA A 29 9.30 4.76 -0.60
CA ALA A 29 8.18 5.70 -0.66
C ALA A 29 8.01 6.44 0.66
N ALA A 30 8.11 5.75 1.80
CA ALA A 30 8.01 6.36 3.12
C ALA A 30 9.11 7.41 3.33
N GLN A 31 10.36 7.12 2.93
CA GLN A 31 11.45 8.10 3.00
C GLN A 31 11.11 9.37 2.22
N THR A 32 10.67 9.22 0.98
CA THR A 32 10.37 10.36 0.11
C THR A 32 9.19 11.17 0.62
N LEU A 33 8.11 10.50 1.04
CA LEU A 33 6.92 11.17 1.55
C LEU A 33 7.21 11.90 2.87
N LYS A 34 8.06 11.35 3.71
CA LYS A 34 8.45 12.01 4.96
C LYS A 34 9.20 13.30 4.72
N LEU A 35 10.01 13.36 3.64
CA LEU A 35 10.69 14.59 3.25
C LEU A 35 9.70 15.62 2.69
N ILE A 36 8.68 15.18 1.95
CA ILE A 36 7.67 16.06 1.37
C ILE A 36 6.77 16.63 2.45
N ASN A 37 6.31 15.79 3.38
CA ASN A 37 5.42 16.21 4.46
C ASN A 37 5.81 15.54 5.78
N PRO A 38 6.71 16.19 6.57
CA PRO A 38 7.20 15.59 7.81
C PRO A 38 6.16 15.53 8.93
N ASP A 39 5.03 16.22 8.79
CA ASP A 39 3.97 16.24 9.81
C ASP A 39 3.04 15.04 9.73
N VAL A 40 3.16 14.20 8.71
CA VAL A 40 2.33 13.02 8.53
C VAL A 40 3.06 11.78 9.05
N ASP A 41 2.36 10.98 9.85
CA ASP A 41 2.86 9.68 10.27
C ASP A 41 2.65 8.67 9.14
N ILE A 42 3.75 8.11 8.66
CA ILE A 42 3.73 7.18 7.54
C ILE A 42 4.21 5.82 8.03
N LEU A 43 3.35 4.82 7.93
CA LEU A 43 3.67 3.44 8.26
C LEU A 43 3.76 2.63 6.97
N SER A 44 4.88 1.94 6.78
CA SER A 44 5.09 1.11 5.61
C SER A 44 4.93 -0.36 5.99
N TYR A 45 4.23 -1.11 5.15
CA TYR A 45 4.00 -2.54 5.35
C TYR A 45 4.48 -3.30 4.12
N ASN A 46 5.51 -4.10 4.30
CA ASN A 46 6.18 -4.83 3.25
C ASN A 46 5.75 -6.29 3.27
N TYR A 47 4.54 -6.56 2.80
CA TYR A 47 4.07 -7.93 2.65
C TYR A 47 2.97 -8.03 1.58
N ASN A 48 2.80 -9.24 1.07
CA ASN A 48 1.77 -9.55 0.09
C ASN A 48 0.43 -9.78 0.80
N ILE A 49 -0.55 -8.93 0.52
CA ILE A 49 -1.88 -8.99 1.16
C ILE A 49 -2.75 -10.14 0.65
N THR A 50 -2.33 -10.86 -0.39
CA THR A 50 -3.14 -11.93 -0.98
C THR A 50 -2.98 -13.27 -0.29
N THR A 51 -1.99 -13.44 0.57
CA THR A 51 -1.83 -14.68 1.34
C THR A 51 -2.80 -14.68 2.51
N VAL A 52 -3.25 -15.86 2.93
CA VAL A 52 -4.23 -16.00 4.02
C VAL A 52 -3.75 -15.34 5.31
N GLU A 53 -2.51 -15.63 5.70
CA GLU A 53 -1.91 -15.10 6.91
C GLU A 53 -1.80 -13.57 6.87
N ASN A 54 -1.31 -13.04 5.76
CA ASN A 54 -1.13 -11.61 5.60
C ASN A 54 -2.47 -10.88 5.42
N PHE A 55 -3.47 -11.53 4.86
CA PHE A 55 -4.80 -10.96 4.74
C PHE A 55 -5.39 -10.64 6.13
N ASP A 56 -5.21 -11.53 7.10
CA ASP A 56 -5.65 -11.26 8.47
C ASP A 56 -4.93 -10.04 9.07
N ARG A 57 -3.63 -9.92 8.85
CA ARG A 57 -2.86 -8.76 9.28
C ARG A 57 -3.35 -7.48 8.60
N PHE A 58 -3.64 -7.56 7.33
CA PHE A 58 -4.14 -6.45 6.54
C PHE A 58 -5.49 -5.97 7.04
N THR A 59 -6.44 -6.87 7.25
CA THR A 59 -7.77 -6.52 7.75
C THR A 59 -7.71 -5.94 9.16
N LYS A 60 -6.83 -6.45 10.00
CA LYS A 60 -6.62 -5.90 11.33
C LYS A 60 -6.12 -4.45 11.25
N THR A 61 -5.19 -4.17 10.37
CA THR A 61 -4.70 -2.80 10.16
C THR A 61 -5.82 -1.88 9.67
N LEU A 62 -6.66 -2.35 8.74
CA LEU A 62 -7.76 -1.55 8.23
C LEU A 62 -8.79 -1.20 9.30
N THR A 63 -9.01 -2.09 10.26
CA THR A 63 -10.02 -1.89 11.29
C THR A 63 -9.52 -1.19 12.55
N THR A 64 -8.20 -1.07 12.71
CA THR A 64 -7.60 -0.46 13.91
C THR A 64 -6.56 0.62 13.60
N GLY A 65 -6.36 0.94 12.34
CA GLY A 65 -5.20 1.73 11.90
C GLY A 65 -5.33 3.23 11.98
N ASN A 66 -6.48 3.79 12.38
CA ASN A 66 -6.56 5.24 12.51
C ASN A 66 -5.90 5.71 13.83
N LEU A 67 -5.74 7.02 13.97
CA LEU A 67 -5.06 7.60 15.13
C LEU A 67 -5.76 7.29 16.46
N ASN A 68 -7.03 6.94 16.42
CA ASN A 68 -7.83 6.59 17.62
C ASN A 68 -8.01 5.07 17.77
N ASN A 69 -7.19 4.27 17.08
CA ASN A 69 -7.25 2.82 17.07
C ASN A 69 -8.56 2.25 16.52
N GLY A 70 -9.27 3.03 15.71
CA GLY A 70 -10.47 2.60 15.02
C GLY A 70 -10.21 2.29 13.55
N PRO A 71 -11.27 2.12 12.75
CA PRO A 71 -11.14 1.86 11.33
C PRO A 71 -10.49 3.01 10.58
N VAL A 72 -9.74 2.70 9.52
CA VAL A 72 -9.19 3.73 8.65
C VAL A 72 -10.34 4.49 7.96
N ASN A 73 -10.13 5.77 7.66
CA ASN A 73 -11.16 6.62 7.09
C ASN A 73 -11.31 6.45 5.59
N LEU A 74 -10.22 6.13 4.89
CA LEU A 74 -10.20 6.03 3.45
C LEU A 74 -9.13 5.05 3.00
N ILE A 75 -9.46 4.24 2.01
CA ILE A 75 -8.53 3.30 1.40
C ILE A 75 -8.36 3.66 -0.07
N LEU A 76 -7.12 3.76 -0.52
CA LEU A 76 -6.80 3.95 -1.93
C LEU A 76 -6.20 2.64 -2.46
N SER A 77 -6.90 2.02 -3.41
CA SER A 77 -6.48 0.78 -4.04
C SER A 77 -5.82 1.10 -5.37
N CYS A 78 -4.48 1.04 -5.38
CA CYS A 78 -3.67 1.38 -6.54
C CYS A 78 -2.88 0.16 -7.04
N VAL A 79 -3.42 -1.02 -6.84
CA VAL A 79 -2.77 -2.28 -7.23
C VAL A 79 -2.98 -2.57 -8.71
N ASP A 80 -2.06 -3.33 -9.29
CA ASP A 80 -2.04 -3.61 -10.73
C ASP A 80 -2.41 -5.05 -11.08
N ASN A 81 -2.79 -5.88 -10.09
CA ASN A 81 -3.20 -7.25 -10.36
C ASN A 81 -4.56 -7.55 -9.73
N PHE A 82 -5.21 -8.55 -10.32
CA PHE A 82 -6.57 -8.92 -9.93
C PHE A 82 -6.65 -9.49 -8.51
N GLU A 83 -5.67 -10.28 -8.11
CA GLU A 83 -5.68 -10.93 -6.79
C GLU A 83 -5.65 -9.91 -5.66
N ALA A 84 -4.76 -8.94 -5.75
CA ALA A 84 -4.66 -7.88 -4.74
C ALA A 84 -5.92 -7.01 -4.74
N ARG A 85 -6.44 -6.67 -5.92
CA ARG A 85 -7.67 -5.89 -6.05
C ARG A 85 -8.85 -6.62 -5.40
N PHE A 86 -8.96 -7.91 -5.65
CA PHE A 86 -10.00 -8.75 -5.06
C PHE A 86 -9.89 -8.79 -3.53
N ALA A 87 -8.68 -8.93 -3.01
CA ALA A 87 -8.45 -8.94 -1.57
C ALA A 87 -8.88 -7.63 -0.91
N ILE A 88 -8.53 -6.49 -1.51
CA ILE A 88 -8.90 -5.18 -1.00
C ILE A 88 -10.41 -4.99 -1.05
N ASN A 89 -11.04 -5.33 -2.17
CA ASN A 89 -12.50 -5.19 -2.31
C ASN A 89 -13.24 -6.07 -1.30
N THR A 90 -12.78 -7.28 -1.08
CA THR A 90 -13.35 -8.20 -0.10
C THR A 90 -13.28 -7.60 1.31
N ALA A 91 -12.11 -7.09 1.70
CA ALA A 91 -11.93 -6.49 3.00
C ALA A 91 -12.80 -5.24 3.19
N CYS A 92 -12.85 -4.36 2.20
CA CYS A 92 -13.64 -3.13 2.27
C CYS A 92 -15.14 -3.41 2.36
N ASN A 93 -15.63 -4.41 1.62
CA ASN A 93 -17.03 -4.79 1.69
C ASN A 93 -17.39 -5.44 3.04
N GLU A 94 -16.50 -6.29 3.55
CA GLU A 94 -16.73 -6.99 4.82
C GLU A 94 -16.83 -6.02 6.00
N PHE A 95 -16.01 -4.98 6.02
CA PHE A 95 -15.93 -4.03 7.13
C PHE A 95 -16.59 -2.68 6.84
N ASN A 96 -17.32 -2.55 5.73
CA ASN A 96 -18.00 -1.32 5.33
C ASN A 96 -17.06 -0.11 5.28
N LEU A 97 -15.89 -0.29 4.73
CA LEU A 97 -14.89 0.77 4.62
C LEU A 97 -15.05 1.52 3.27
N ILE A 98 -14.71 2.80 3.27
CA ILE A 98 -14.73 3.63 2.07
C ILE A 98 -13.42 3.42 1.30
N TRP A 99 -13.53 3.09 -0.01
CA TRP A 99 -12.34 2.95 -0.83
C TRP A 99 -12.55 3.50 -2.24
N PHE A 100 -11.43 3.92 -2.85
CA PHE A 100 -11.37 4.28 -4.26
C PHE A 100 -10.34 3.40 -4.94
N GLU A 101 -10.62 3.03 -6.17
CA GLU A 101 -9.76 2.15 -6.95
C GLU A 101 -9.26 2.91 -8.17
N SER A 102 -7.92 2.94 -8.35
CA SER A 102 -7.29 3.66 -9.45
C SER A 102 -6.23 2.83 -10.17
N GLY A 103 -6.03 1.59 -9.74
CA GLY A 103 -5.04 0.72 -10.37
C GLY A 103 -5.44 0.30 -11.76
N VAL A 104 -4.44 0.02 -12.62
CA VAL A 104 -4.64 -0.49 -13.97
C VAL A 104 -4.08 -1.92 -14.01
N SER A 105 -4.88 -2.85 -14.54
CA SER A 105 -4.45 -4.23 -14.72
C SER A 105 -3.78 -4.41 -16.07
N GLU A 106 -2.73 -5.23 -16.11
CA GLU A 106 -2.07 -5.60 -17.37
C GLU A 106 -3.01 -6.35 -18.32
N ASN A 107 -4.02 -7.00 -17.76
CA ASN A 107 -4.99 -7.80 -18.50
C ASN A 107 -6.36 -7.14 -18.61
N ALA A 108 -6.40 -5.88 -18.42
CA ALA A 108 -7.66 -5.12 -18.46
C ALA A 108 -8.20 -4.96 -19.89
#